data_23bdf3139cb0bd30dd5d516541ae03c6
#
_entry.id   23bdf3139cb0bd30dd5d516541ae03c6
#
_cell.length_a   1.000
_cell.length_b   1.000
_cell.length_c   1.000
_cell.angle_alpha   90.00
_cell.angle_beta   90.00
_cell.angle_gamma   90.00
#
_symmetry.space_group_name_H-M   'P 1'
#
loop_
_entity.id
_entity.type
_entity.pdbx_description
1 polymer ?
#
loop_
_entity_poly.entity_id
_entity_poly.type
_entity_poly.pdbx_seq_one_letter_code
_entity_poly.pdbx_strand_id
1 'polypeptide(L)'
;MRKYSDCPNILRDFLTYHETIKGQSPLTIQEYYLDLRMFLRFIRLMREDMPITTDLDDIDIKSVDIDFVRQITTSEIFDFLAYLSSERPLNPDSQFSDHGVSASTRARKLSAIKSFYKYLTVRTKQLQENPVADLEYPKLRKSLPKYLTMEQSAALLRSVSGQNEVRDYAILMLFLNCGIRRSELVCLNITDVYEDRIRVIGKGNKERFVYFGTPCRKAIDAYMEERKNRVLTDNRALFGSRNGNRISVTAVHRLVERR
;
A
#
# COMPACT_ATOMS: atom_id res chain seq x y z
N MET A 1 -7.92 6.61 -19.03
CA MET A 1 -9.00 5.61 -18.97
C MET A 1 -8.65 4.21 -19.53
N ARG A 2 -7.42 3.93 -19.96
CA ARG A 2 -7.01 2.59 -20.46
C ARG A 2 -6.30 1.71 -19.40
N LYS A 3 -6.36 2.09 -18.13
CA LYS A 3 -5.53 1.47 -17.07
C LYS A 3 -6.02 0.09 -16.61
N TYR A 4 -7.27 -0.26 -16.90
CA TYR A 4 -7.91 -1.49 -16.43
C TYR A 4 -8.70 -2.11 -17.60
N SER A 5 -8.04 -2.93 -18.41
CA SER A 5 -8.60 -3.46 -19.69
C SER A 5 -9.73 -4.46 -19.49
N ASP A 6 -9.79 -5.12 -18.34
CA ASP A 6 -10.78 -6.14 -17.95
C ASP A 6 -11.82 -5.62 -16.94
N CYS A 7 -11.83 -4.30 -16.67
CA CYS A 7 -12.73 -3.71 -15.68
C CYS A 7 -14.17 -3.59 -16.21
N PRO A 8 -15.16 -4.25 -15.59
CA PRO A 8 -16.56 -4.07 -15.94
C PRO A 8 -17.05 -2.65 -15.62
N ASN A 9 -18.10 -2.20 -16.33
CA ASN A 9 -18.61 -0.83 -16.19
C ASN A 9 -19.03 -0.51 -14.75
N ILE A 10 -19.73 -1.43 -14.10
CA ILE A 10 -20.19 -1.25 -12.71
C ILE A 10 -19.03 -1.01 -11.73
N LEU A 11 -17.90 -1.69 -11.93
CA LEU A 11 -16.69 -1.49 -11.12
C LEU A 11 -16.00 -0.19 -11.51
N ARG A 12 -15.94 0.15 -12.78
CA ARG A 12 -15.36 1.41 -13.27
C ARG A 12 -16.08 2.63 -12.68
N ASP A 13 -17.40 2.61 -12.63
CA ASP A 13 -18.20 3.69 -12.06
C ASP A 13 -17.90 3.88 -10.56
N PHE A 14 -17.79 2.78 -9.83
CA PHE A 14 -17.38 2.80 -8.43
C PHE A 14 -15.99 3.41 -8.25
N LEU A 15 -15.00 2.98 -9.05
CA LEU A 15 -13.63 3.51 -8.98
C LEU A 15 -13.59 5.00 -9.33
N THR A 16 -14.32 5.41 -10.38
CA THR A 16 -14.43 6.82 -10.79
C THR A 16 -15.07 7.66 -9.69
N TYR A 17 -16.14 7.19 -9.05
CA TYR A 17 -16.75 7.87 -7.92
C TYR A 17 -15.75 8.08 -6.77
N HIS A 18 -14.97 7.06 -6.43
CA HIS A 18 -13.99 7.15 -5.36
C HIS A 18 -12.79 8.05 -5.71
N GLU A 19 -12.39 8.08 -6.98
CA GLU A 19 -11.33 8.95 -7.47
C GLU A 19 -11.79 10.42 -7.52
N THR A 20 -12.92 10.68 -8.21
CA THR A 20 -13.34 12.05 -8.55
C THR A 20 -14.16 12.73 -7.47
N ILE A 21 -15.06 12.00 -6.82
CA ILE A 21 -15.97 12.57 -5.80
C ILE A 21 -15.39 12.45 -4.39
N LYS A 22 -14.73 11.31 -4.09
CA LYS A 22 -14.11 11.08 -2.78
C LYS A 22 -12.68 11.58 -2.67
N GLY A 23 -12.05 11.94 -3.79
CA GLY A 23 -10.68 12.43 -3.83
C GLY A 23 -9.67 11.42 -3.29
N GLN A 24 -9.93 10.12 -3.45
CA GLN A 24 -9.01 9.09 -2.97
C GLN A 24 -7.78 8.99 -3.85
N SER A 25 -6.66 8.58 -3.24
CA SER A 25 -5.39 8.48 -3.94
C SER A 25 -5.42 7.41 -5.04
N PRO A 26 -4.62 7.58 -6.13
CA PRO A 26 -4.51 6.58 -7.20
C PRO A 26 -4.14 5.18 -6.67
N LEU A 27 -3.34 5.10 -5.61
CA LEU A 27 -2.99 3.82 -4.98
C LEU A 27 -4.21 3.16 -4.32
N THR A 28 -5.07 3.93 -3.63
CA THR A 28 -6.31 3.42 -3.03
C THR A 28 -7.26 2.89 -4.11
N ILE A 29 -7.37 3.60 -5.24
CA ILE A 29 -8.19 3.18 -6.39
C ILE A 29 -7.64 1.88 -6.98
N GLN A 30 -6.33 1.77 -7.13
CA GLN A 30 -5.69 0.54 -7.60
C GLN A 30 -5.93 -0.65 -6.67
N GLU A 31 -5.84 -0.45 -5.35
CA GLU A 31 -6.13 -1.51 -4.37
C GLU A 31 -7.60 -1.94 -4.41
N TYR A 32 -8.55 -1.00 -4.52
CA TYR A 32 -9.96 -1.35 -4.73
C TYR A 32 -10.17 -2.17 -5.99
N TYR A 33 -9.56 -1.76 -7.10
CA TYR A 33 -9.66 -2.52 -8.35
C TYR A 33 -9.13 -3.94 -8.19
N LEU A 34 -7.93 -4.13 -7.63
CA LEU A 34 -7.32 -5.44 -7.46
C LEU A 34 -8.13 -6.35 -6.52
N ASP A 35 -8.64 -5.79 -5.42
CA ASP A 35 -9.44 -6.55 -4.47
C ASP A 35 -10.80 -6.99 -5.05
N LEU A 36 -11.50 -6.07 -5.72
CA LEU A 36 -12.79 -6.35 -6.30
C LEU A 36 -12.69 -7.19 -7.57
N ARG A 37 -11.65 -7.01 -8.39
CA ARG A 37 -11.34 -7.88 -9.52
C ARG A 37 -11.18 -9.32 -9.07
N MET A 38 -10.37 -9.56 -8.05
CA MET A 38 -10.17 -10.90 -7.49
C MET A 38 -11.48 -11.50 -6.96
N PHE A 39 -12.29 -10.72 -6.25
CA PHE A 39 -13.56 -11.14 -5.73
C PHE A 39 -14.52 -11.57 -6.85
N LEU A 40 -14.71 -10.73 -7.87
CA LEU A 40 -15.62 -11.02 -8.99
C LEU A 40 -15.15 -12.22 -9.81
N ARG A 41 -13.84 -12.39 -10.01
CA ARG A 41 -13.26 -13.55 -10.66
C ARG A 41 -13.52 -14.84 -9.88
N PHE A 42 -13.34 -14.82 -8.55
CA PHE A 42 -13.65 -15.96 -7.71
C PHE A 42 -15.13 -16.33 -7.77
N ILE A 43 -16.06 -15.36 -7.68
CA ILE A 43 -17.49 -15.63 -7.80
C ILE A 43 -17.82 -16.27 -9.16
N ARG A 44 -17.18 -15.78 -10.22
CA ARG A 44 -17.37 -16.34 -11.57
C ARG A 44 -16.83 -17.76 -11.68
N LEU A 45 -15.63 -18.00 -11.15
CA LEU A 45 -15.02 -19.34 -11.07
C LEU A 45 -16.00 -20.34 -10.43
N MET A 46 -16.57 -19.98 -9.28
CA MET A 46 -17.48 -20.86 -8.54
C MET A 46 -18.79 -21.11 -9.29
N ARG A 47 -19.36 -20.08 -9.94
CA ARG A 47 -20.63 -20.21 -10.66
C ARG A 47 -20.54 -20.95 -11.99
N GLU A 48 -19.37 -20.90 -12.64
CA GLU A 48 -19.10 -21.62 -13.88
C GLU A 48 -18.50 -23.02 -13.62
N ASP A 49 -18.48 -23.47 -12.34
CA ASP A 49 -17.98 -24.76 -11.89
C ASP A 49 -16.55 -25.09 -12.41
N MET A 50 -15.72 -24.04 -12.47
CA MET A 50 -14.33 -24.18 -12.89
C MET A 50 -13.48 -24.82 -11.78
N PRO A 51 -12.42 -25.57 -12.11
CA PRO A 51 -11.52 -26.11 -11.11
C PRO A 51 -10.93 -24.99 -10.23
N ILE A 52 -10.87 -25.20 -8.92
CA ILE A 52 -10.30 -24.22 -7.95
C ILE A 52 -8.81 -23.92 -8.22
N THR A 53 -8.16 -24.79 -8.98
CA THR A 53 -6.76 -24.63 -9.44
C THR A 53 -6.63 -23.69 -10.64
N THR A 54 -7.76 -23.23 -11.23
CA THR A 54 -7.73 -22.25 -12.32
C THR A 54 -7.13 -20.95 -11.85
N ASP A 55 -6.18 -20.40 -12.61
CA ASP A 55 -5.63 -19.09 -12.28
C ASP A 55 -6.72 -18.03 -12.41
N LEU A 56 -6.99 -17.33 -11.31
CA LEU A 56 -7.97 -16.25 -11.30
C LEU A 56 -7.62 -15.15 -12.33
N ASP A 57 -6.36 -15.02 -12.72
CA ASP A 57 -5.96 -14.02 -13.71
C ASP A 57 -6.41 -14.34 -15.14
N ASP A 58 -6.76 -15.59 -15.42
CA ASP A 58 -7.32 -16.03 -16.71
C ASP A 58 -8.83 -15.80 -16.84
N ILE A 59 -9.53 -15.49 -15.73
CA ILE A 59 -10.97 -15.32 -15.71
C ILE A 59 -11.36 -13.89 -16.15
N ASP A 60 -12.08 -13.77 -17.27
CA ASP A 60 -12.62 -12.49 -17.74
C ASP A 60 -13.83 -12.06 -16.90
N ILE A 61 -13.86 -10.77 -16.54
CA ILE A 61 -14.96 -10.16 -15.76
C ILE A 61 -15.65 -9.01 -16.51
N LYS A 62 -15.31 -8.76 -17.76
CA LYS A 62 -15.86 -7.62 -18.52
C LYS A 62 -17.38 -7.63 -18.63
N SER A 63 -17.96 -8.80 -18.69
CA SER A 63 -19.43 -9.00 -18.80
C SER A 63 -20.16 -8.91 -17.47
N VAL A 64 -19.46 -8.72 -16.34
CA VAL A 64 -20.09 -8.57 -15.02
C VAL A 64 -20.90 -7.27 -14.98
N ASP A 65 -22.17 -7.40 -14.73
CA ASP A 65 -23.15 -6.32 -14.64
C ASP A 65 -23.83 -6.26 -13.28
N ILE A 66 -24.85 -5.40 -13.14
CA ILE A 66 -25.59 -5.24 -11.89
C ILE A 66 -26.39 -6.50 -11.53
N ASP A 67 -26.89 -7.26 -12.52
CA ASP A 67 -27.69 -8.46 -12.28
C ASP A 67 -26.80 -9.60 -11.75
N PHE A 68 -25.58 -9.73 -12.28
CA PHE A 68 -24.58 -10.63 -11.73
C PHE A 68 -24.26 -10.30 -10.26
N VAL A 69 -24.03 -9.01 -9.96
CA VAL A 69 -23.67 -8.55 -8.60
C VAL A 69 -24.86 -8.69 -7.63
N ARG A 70 -26.09 -8.47 -8.11
CA ARG A 70 -27.33 -8.63 -7.31
C ARG A 70 -27.52 -10.05 -6.80
N GLN A 71 -27.14 -11.03 -7.59
CA GLN A 71 -27.32 -12.46 -7.27
C GLN A 71 -26.24 -12.97 -6.29
N ILE A 72 -25.21 -12.21 -6.00
CA ILE A 72 -24.15 -12.65 -5.07
C ILE A 72 -24.73 -12.72 -3.65
N THR A 73 -24.63 -13.90 -3.08
CA THR A 73 -25.13 -14.20 -1.74
C THR A 73 -24.08 -14.00 -0.66
N THR A 74 -24.53 -13.88 0.58
CA THR A 74 -23.63 -13.86 1.75
C THR A 74 -22.79 -15.14 1.85
N SER A 75 -23.35 -16.29 1.45
CA SER A 75 -22.63 -17.58 1.44
C SER A 75 -21.44 -17.54 0.48
N GLU A 76 -21.63 -17.09 -0.76
CA GLU A 76 -20.54 -16.97 -1.74
C GLU A 76 -19.43 -16.01 -1.25
N ILE A 77 -19.79 -15.00 -0.46
CA ILE A 77 -18.80 -14.11 0.15
C ILE A 77 -18.02 -14.83 1.27
N PHE A 78 -18.68 -15.68 2.07
CA PHE A 78 -17.99 -16.53 3.02
C PHE A 78 -17.05 -17.53 2.33
N ASP A 79 -17.47 -18.13 1.22
CA ASP A 79 -16.64 -19.04 0.42
C ASP A 79 -15.40 -18.32 -0.11
N PHE A 80 -15.55 -17.08 -0.59
CA PHE A 80 -14.39 -16.26 -0.96
C PHE A 80 -13.43 -16.01 0.22
N LEU A 81 -13.95 -15.69 1.41
CA LEU A 81 -13.13 -15.47 2.59
C LEU A 81 -12.44 -16.76 3.06
N ALA A 82 -13.09 -17.92 2.92
CA ALA A 82 -12.53 -19.23 3.19
C ALA A 82 -11.40 -19.56 2.21
N TYR A 83 -11.64 -19.39 0.91
CA TYR A 83 -10.61 -19.51 -0.13
C TYR A 83 -9.37 -18.65 0.18
N LEU A 84 -9.58 -17.40 0.52
CA LEU A 84 -8.48 -16.51 0.93
C LEU A 84 -7.75 -16.99 2.19
N SER A 85 -8.41 -17.77 3.03
CA SER A 85 -7.83 -18.23 4.32
C SER A 85 -6.91 -19.41 4.18
N SER A 86 -7.20 -20.35 3.28
CA SER A 86 -6.58 -21.67 3.27
C SER A 86 -6.17 -22.18 1.89
N GLU A 87 -6.83 -21.76 0.84
CA GLU A 87 -6.69 -22.40 -0.48
C GLU A 87 -5.89 -21.55 -1.48
N ARG A 88 -5.88 -20.22 -1.29
CA ARG A 88 -5.19 -19.33 -2.20
C ARG A 88 -3.68 -19.52 -2.14
N PRO A 89 -3.00 -19.89 -3.25
CA PRO A 89 -1.54 -19.95 -3.29
C PRO A 89 -0.95 -18.55 -3.13
N LEU A 90 0.04 -18.39 -2.25
CA LEU A 90 0.73 -17.12 -2.02
C LEU A 90 1.81 -16.86 -3.07
N ASN A 91 2.42 -17.92 -3.57
CA ASN A 91 3.44 -17.87 -4.61
C ASN A 91 3.29 -19.09 -5.51
N PRO A 92 2.64 -18.97 -6.69
CA PRO A 92 2.41 -20.10 -7.59
C PRO A 92 3.71 -20.79 -8.07
N ASP A 93 4.81 -20.03 -8.12
CA ASP A 93 6.12 -20.50 -8.59
C ASP A 93 6.99 -21.11 -7.47
N SER A 94 6.52 -21.16 -6.23
CA SER A 94 7.27 -21.68 -5.10
C SER A 94 6.96 -23.16 -4.87
N GLN A 95 8.01 -23.99 -4.75
CA GLN A 95 7.88 -25.39 -4.33
C GLN A 95 7.40 -25.55 -2.87
N PHE A 96 7.45 -24.48 -2.07
CA PHE A 96 6.91 -24.39 -0.72
C PHE A 96 5.67 -23.50 -0.77
N SER A 97 4.51 -24.08 -1.04
CA SER A 97 3.26 -23.37 -1.14
C SER A 97 2.71 -23.04 0.26
N ASP A 98 3.10 -21.89 0.81
CA ASP A 98 2.28 -21.25 1.85
C ASP A 98 0.96 -20.86 1.21
N HIS A 99 -0.13 -21.38 1.78
CA HIS A 99 -1.50 -21.06 1.33
C HIS A 99 -2.15 -20.09 2.31
N GLY A 100 -3.05 -19.29 1.77
CA GLY A 100 -3.87 -18.38 2.55
C GLY A 100 -3.21 -17.05 2.88
N VAL A 101 -4.01 -16.00 2.98
CA VAL A 101 -3.56 -14.66 3.33
C VAL A 101 -3.88 -14.32 4.79
N SER A 102 -3.14 -13.37 5.36
CA SER A 102 -3.34 -12.93 6.74
C SER A 102 -4.76 -12.41 7.01
N ALA A 103 -5.21 -12.49 8.26
CA ALA A 103 -6.50 -11.93 8.68
C ALA A 103 -6.62 -10.42 8.34
N SER A 104 -5.52 -9.68 8.42
CA SER A 104 -5.48 -8.26 8.04
C SER A 104 -5.74 -8.07 6.53
N THR A 105 -5.15 -8.91 5.68
CA THR A 105 -5.38 -8.87 4.23
C THR A 105 -6.83 -9.22 3.91
N ARG A 106 -7.41 -10.25 4.56
CA ARG A 106 -8.82 -10.61 4.40
C ARG A 106 -9.76 -9.48 4.84
N ALA A 107 -9.47 -8.84 5.97
CA ALA A 107 -10.24 -7.69 6.45
C ALA A 107 -10.19 -6.50 5.46
N ARG A 108 -9.04 -6.23 4.85
CA ARG A 108 -8.90 -5.19 3.82
C ARG A 108 -9.75 -5.50 2.59
N LYS A 109 -9.71 -6.74 2.11
CA LYS A 109 -10.52 -7.18 0.96
C LYS A 109 -12.01 -7.12 1.26
N LEU A 110 -12.45 -7.57 2.44
CA LEU A 110 -13.84 -7.42 2.86
C LEU A 110 -14.26 -5.94 2.95
N SER A 111 -13.35 -5.05 3.38
CA SER A 111 -13.61 -3.61 3.39
C SER A 111 -13.86 -3.05 1.99
N ALA A 112 -13.12 -3.53 0.98
CA ALA A 112 -13.35 -3.15 -0.42
C ALA A 112 -14.73 -3.63 -0.90
N ILE A 113 -15.11 -4.88 -0.60
CA ILE A 113 -16.42 -5.45 -0.95
C ILE A 113 -17.55 -4.66 -0.26
N LYS A 114 -17.43 -4.38 1.05
CA LYS A 114 -18.39 -3.56 1.79
C LYS A 114 -18.53 -2.15 1.20
N SER A 115 -17.42 -1.53 0.80
CA SER A 115 -17.44 -0.21 0.16
C SER A 115 -18.17 -0.24 -1.19
N PHE A 116 -17.97 -1.29 -1.98
CA PHE A 116 -18.62 -1.50 -3.27
C PHE A 116 -20.13 -1.69 -3.12
N TYR A 117 -20.58 -2.60 -2.26
CA TYR A 117 -22.01 -2.78 -2.02
C TYR A 117 -22.67 -1.55 -1.40
N LYS A 118 -22.00 -0.85 -0.48
CA LYS A 118 -22.49 0.44 0.04
C LYS A 118 -22.66 1.49 -1.05
N TYR A 119 -21.76 1.54 -2.03
CA TYR A 119 -21.91 2.41 -3.20
C TYR A 119 -23.15 2.05 -4.00
N LEU A 120 -23.37 0.77 -4.30
CA LEU A 120 -24.51 0.30 -5.10
C LEU A 120 -25.85 0.45 -4.39
N THR A 121 -25.90 0.28 -3.07
CA THR A 121 -27.17 0.36 -2.31
C THR A 121 -27.50 1.78 -1.86
N VAL A 122 -26.50 2.54 -1.40
CA VAL A 122 -26.76 3.85 -0.77
C VAL A 122 -26.55 5.02 -1.75
N ARG A 123 -25.56 4.94 -2.65
CA ARG A 123 -25.23 6.06 -3.53
C ARG A 123 -25.98 6.02 -4.85
N THR A 124 -25.92 4.88 -5.55
CA THR A 124 -26.57 4.74 -6.85
C THR A 124 -27.97 4.12 -6.76
N LYS A 125 -28.31 3.46 -5.64
CA LYS A 125 -29.57 2.77 -5.39
C LYS A 125 -29.90 1.70 -6.47
N GLN A 126 -28.85 1.13 -7.08
CA GLN A 126 -28.99 0.06 -8.08
C GLN A 126 -29.33 -1.29 -7.43
N LEU A 127 -29.01 -1.44 -6.15
CA LEU A 127 -29.38 -2.58 -5.32
C LEU A 127 -30.27 -2.14 -4.16
N GLN A 128 -31.24 -2.97 -3.80
CA GLN A 128 -32.11 -2.74 -2.64
C GLN A 128 -31.48 -3.29 -1.36
N GLU A 129 -30.82 -4.43 -1.45
CA GLU A 129 -30.21 -5.15 -0.33
C GLU A 129 -28.69 -5.16 -0.40
N ASN A 130 -28.06 -5.22 0.78
CA ASN A 130 -26.63 -5.27 0.92
C ASN A 130 -26.22 -6.57 1.61
N PRO A 131 -25.73 -7.59 0.87
CA PRO A 131 -25.39 -8.91 1.42
C PRO A 131 -24.23 -8.89 2.42
N VAL A 132 -23.52 -7.77 2.52
CA VAL A 132 -22.36 -7.60 3.43
C VAL A 132 -22.63 -6.64 4.58
N ALA A 133 -23.88 -6.16 4.76
CA ALA A 133 -24.18 -5.14 5.77
C ALA A 133 -23.73 -5.60 7.17
N ASP A 134 -24.17 -6.80 7.55
CA ASP A 134 -23.97 -7.38 8.89
C ASP A 134 -22.76 -8.29 8.99
N LEU A 135 -21.97 -8.45 7.92
CA LEU A 135 -20.76 -9.26 7.96
C LEU A 135 -19.72 -8.67 8.91
N GLU A 136 -19.26 -9.47 9.87
CA GLU A 136 -18.18 -9.10 10.76
C GLU A 136 -16.82 -9.20 10.05
N TYR A 137 -15.87 -8.36 10.49
CA TYR A 137 -14.51 -8.45 10.01
C TYR A 137 -13.78 -9.64 10.63
N PRO A 138 -12.86 -10.28 9.89
CA PRO A 138 -11.97 -11.29 10.46
C PRO A 138 -11.28 -10.78 11.72
N LYS A 139 -11.28 -11.58 12.77
CA LYS A 139 -10.67 -11.22 14.06
C LYS A 139 -9.17 -11.01 13.89
N LEU A 140 -8.69 -9.79 14.14
CA LEU A 140 -7.28 -9.46 14.07
C LEU A 140 -6.60 -9.78 15.40
N ARG A 141 -5.51 -10.54 15.36
CA ARG A 141 -4.63 -10.69 16.53
C ARG A 141 -3.87 -9.38 16.72
N LYS A 142 -4.08 -8.72 17.85
CA LYS A 142 -3.27 -7.56 18.24
C LYS A 142 -1.88 -8.06 18.61
N SER A 143 -0.87 -7.72 17.85
CA SER A 143 0.53 -7.88 18.24
C SER A 143 1.01 -6.59 18.89
N LEU A 144 1.86 -6.73 19.91
CA LEU A 144 2.56 -5.57 20.45
C LEU A 144 3.47 -4.96 19.37
N PRO A 145 3.55 -3.62 19.30
CA PRO A 145 4.47 -2.97 18.38
C PRO A 145 5.91 -3.42 18.68
N LYS A 146 6.64 -3.79 17.64
CA LYS A 146 8.07 -4.04 17.74
C LYS A 146 8.81 -2.71 17.57
N TYR A 147 9.68 -2.38 18.51
CA TYR A 147 10.51 -1.18 18.48
C TYR A 147 11.98 -1.55 18.73
N LEU A 148 12.88 -0.71 18.26
CA LEU A 148 14.31 -0.87 18.55
C LEU A 148 14.64 -0.26 19.92
N THR A 149 15.46 -0.93 20.72
CA THR A 149 16.05 -0.32 21.91
C THR A 149 17.06 0.77 21.51
N MET A 150 17.55 1.53 22.47
CA MET A 150 18.61 2.52 22.23
C MET A 150 19.89 1.86 21.72
N GLU A 151 20.26 0.72 22.30
CA GLU A 151 21.44 -0.06 21.91
C GLU A 151 21.29 -0.60 20.48
N GLN A 152 20.12 -1.13 20.13
CA GLN A 152 19.81 -1.61 18.79
C GLN A 152 19.80 -0.46 17.78
N SER A 153 19.25 0.69 18.14
CA SER A 153 19.26 1.89 17.29
C SER A 153 20.68 2.39 17.02
N ALA A 154 21.52 2.40 18.06
CA ALA A 154 22.94 2.77 17.93
C ALA A 154 23.72 1.73 17.10
N ALA A 155 23.43 0.44 17.27
CA ALA A 155 24.04 -0.63 16.47
C ALA A 155 23.66 -0.50 14.98
N LEU A 156 22.38 -0.23 14.71
CA LEU A 156 21.87 0.03 13.35
C LEU A 156 22.63 1.19 12.68
N LEU A 157 22.81 2.30 13.38
CA LEU A 157 23.56 3.45 12.85
C LEU A 157 25.03 3.12 12.60
N ARG A 158 25.68 2.37 13.49
CA ARG A 158 27.08 1.93 13.31
C ARG A 158 27.27 0.92 12.17
N SER A 159 26.22 0.18 11.80
CA SER A 159 26.30 -0.79 10.70
C SER A 159 26.34 -0.13 9.31
N VAL A 160 26.07 1.17 9.22
CA VAL A 160 26.07 1.88 7.95
C VAL A 160 27.48 1.93 7.37
N SER A 161 27.61 1.51 6.10
CA SER A 161 28.90 1.46 5.40
C SER A 161 28.67 1.44 3.89
N GLY A 162 29.71 1.74 3.12
CA GLY A 162 29.74 1.66 1.67
C GLY A 162 29.52 3.01 0.97
N GLN A 163 29.44 2.99 -0.36
CA GLN A 163 29.49 4.16 -1.23
C GLN A 163 28.46 5.28 -0.91
N ASN A 164 27.33 4.94 -0.26
CA ASN A 164 26.28 5.91 0.09
C ASN A 164 26.12 6.05 1.61
N GLU A 165 27.19 5.80 2.34
CA GLU A 165 27.20 5.76 3.80
C GLU A 165 26.62 7.04 4.42
N VAL A 166 27.10 8.20 4.02
CA VAL A 166 26.65 9.49 4.57
C VAL A 166 25.14 9.72 4.32
N ARG A 167 24.66 9.40 3.11
CA ARG A 167 23.24 9.46 2.78
C ARG A 167 22.41 8.50 3.63
N ASP A 168 22.85 7.25 3.68
CA ASP A 168 22.12 6.17 4.35
C ASP A 168 22.06 6.42 5.86
N TYR A 169 23.14 6.95 6.44
CA TYR A 169 23.18 7.40 7.82
C TYR A 169 22.17 8.53 8.10
N ALA A 170 22.14 9.57 7.25
CA ALA A 170 21.18 10.67 7.39
C ALA A 170 19.72 10.19 7.27
N ILE A 171 19.43 9.23 6.38
CA ILE A 171 18.11 8.61 6.25
C ILE A 171 17.71 7.89 7.55
N LEU A 172 18.58 7.05 8.10
CA LEU A 172 18.30 6.32 9.34
C LEU A 172 18.18 7.27 10.55
N MET A 173 19.01 8.32 10.62
CA MET A 173 18.88 9.35 11.65
C MET A 173 17.53 10.05 11.61
N LEU A 174 17.01 10.38 10.42
CA LEU A 174 15.66 10.94 10.28
C LEU A 174 14.58 9.96 10.71
N PHE A 175 14.69 8.67 10.38
CA PHE A 175 13.70 7.68 10.83
C PHE A 175 13.70 7.54 12.35
N LEU A 176 14.85 7.43 12.97
CA LEU A 176 14.96 7.22 14.41
C LEU A 176 14.57 8.46 15.23
N ASN A 177 14.90 9.66 14.75
CA ASN A 177 14.61 10.90 15.48
C ASN A 177 13.22 11.48 15.17
N CYS A 178 12.77 11.36 13.92
CA CYS A 178 11.57 12.06 13.45
C CYS A 178 10.35 11.14 13.28
N GLY A 179 10.53 9.83 13.26
CA GLY A 179 9.43 8.89 13.08
C GLY A 179 8.62 9.11 11.78
N ILE A 180 9.24 9.65 10.73
CA ILE A 180 8.58 9.93 9.46
C ILE A 180 8.35 8.64 8.68
N ARG A 181 7.31 8.64 7.84
CA ARG A 181 7.01 7.49 6.98
C ARG A 181 7.99 7.42 5.81
N ARG A 182 8.24 6.22 5.28
CA ARG A 182 9.09 6.02 4.08
C ARG A 182 8.65 6.89 2.89
N SER A 183 7.34 7.00 2.65
CA SER A 183 6.79 7.85 1.60
C SER A 183 7.03 9.34 1.85
N GLU A 184 6.96 9.79 3.10
CA GLU A 184 7.25 11.16 3.49
C GLU A 184 8.73 11.49 3.27
N LEU A 185 9.64 10.58 3.69
CA LEU A 185 11.09 10.76 3.49
C LEU A 185 11.45 10.93 2.00
N VAL A 186 10.94 10.07 1.12
CA VAL A 186 11.28 10.14 -0.31
C VAL A 186 10.72 11.40 -0.99
N CYS A 187 9.66 11.99 -0.45
CA CYS A 187 9.07 13.22 -0.95
C CYS A 187 9.78 14.48 -0.47
N LEU A 188 10.69 14.41 0.53
CA LEU A 188 11.40 15.58 1.05
C LEU A 188 12.21 16.27 -0.04
N ASN A 189 12.11 17.59 -0.06
CA ASN A 189 12.93 18.48 -0.86
C ASN A 189 13.99 19.16 0.04
N ILE A 190 15.01 19.74 -0.57
CA ILE A 190 16.02 20.53 0.15
C ILE A 190 15.33 21.67 0.91
N THR A 191 14.34 22.31 0.30
CA THR A 191 13.58 23.43 0.86
C THR A 191 12.68 23.04 2.03
N ASP A 192 12.49 21.76 2.29
CA ASP A 192 11.73 21.27 3.43
C ASP A 192 12.57 21.10 4.71
N VAL A 193 13.88 21.31 4.62
CA VAL A 193 14.82 21.20 5.74
C VAL A 193 15.08 22.58 6.32
N TYR A 194 14.72 22.80 7.58
CA TYR A 194 14.96 24.00 8.36
C TYR A 194 16.08 23.70 9.39
N GLU A 195 16.44 24.69 10.18
CA GLU A 195 17.55 24.58 11.15
C GLU A 195 17.30 23.48 12.20
N ASP A 196 16.09 23.41 12.76
CA ASP A 196 15.70 22.53 13.86
C ASP A 196 14.57 21.56 13.52
N ARG A 197 14.06 21.58 12.27
CA ARG A 197 12.88 20.83 11.88
C ARG A 197 12.84 20.54 10.39
N ILE A 198 11.99 19.59 10.01
CA ILE A 198 11.61 19.32 8.62
C ILE A 198 10.11 19.52 8.43
N ARG A 199 9.72 19.98 7.26
CA ARG A 199 8.35 19.99 6.79
C ARG A 199 8.04 18.69 6.09
N VAL A 200 7.04 17.96 6.54
CA VAL A 200 6.57 16.72 5.90
C VAL A 200 5.13 16.85 5.47
N ILE A 201 4.84 16.31 4.29
CA ILE A 201 3.48 16.25 3.73
C ILE A 201 2.97 14.81 3.90
N GLY A 202 1.94 14.64 4.71
CA GLY A 202 1.34 13.35 5.02
C GLY A 202 0.13 13.00 4.15
N LYS A 203 -0.60 11.97 4.58
CA LYS A 203 -1.83 11.52 3.91
C LYS A 203 -2.86 12.66 3.83
N GLY A 204 -3.45 12.85 2.64
CA GLY A 204 -4.44 13.91 2.39
C GLY A 204 -3.82 15.29 2.25
N ASN A 205 -2.55 15.36 1.84
CA ASN A 205 -1.79 16.61 1.65
C ASN A 205 -1.68 17.47 2.91
N LYS A 206 -1.75 16.84 4.10
CA LYS A 206 -1.63 17.55 5.37
C LYS A 206 -0.16 17.79 5.68
N GLU A 207 0.22 19.05 5.83
CA GLU A 207 1.55 19.46 6.24
C GLU A 207 1.72 19.40 7.75
N ARG A 208 2.92 19.02 8.19
CA ARG A 208 3.35 19.17 9.59
C ARG A 208 4.85 19.39 9.67
N PHE A 209 5.27 20.06 10.72
CA PHE A 209 6.69 20.14 11.08
C PHE A 209 7.04 19.03 12.06
N VAL A 210 8.24 18.47 11.88
CA VAL A 210 8.81 17.47 12.78
C VAL A 210 10.19 17.99 13.21
N TYR A 211 10.36 18.16 14.51
CA TYR A 211 11.56 18.68 15.10
C TYR A 211 12.59 17.58 15.32
N PHE A 212 13.87 17.94 15.27
CA PHE A 212 14.99 17.02 15.51
C PHE A 212 16.13 17.72 16.26
N GLY A 213 16.95 16.93 16.94
CA GLY A 213 18.09 17.44 17.71
C GLY A 213 19.37 17.60 16.87
N THR A 214 20.39 18.16 17.51
CA THR A 214 21.70 18.43 16.93
C THR A 214 22.35 17.23 16.23
N PRO A 215 22.29 15.98 16.74
CA PRO A 215 22.89 14.85 16.04
C PRO A 215 22.27 14.59 14.67
N CYS A 216 20.93 14.71 14.57
CA CYS A 216 20.20 14.54 13.31
C CYS A 216 20.55 15.69 12.34
N ARG A 217 20.64 16.94 12.84
CA ARG A 217 21.07 18.08 12.05
C ARG A 217 22.45 17.85 11.43
N LYS A 218 23.43 17.45 12.24
CA LYS A 218 24.79 17.15 11.76
C LYS A 218 24.80 16.07 10.67
N ALA A 219 23.99 15.05 10.80
CA ALA A 219 23.87 13.99 9.79
C ALA A 219 23.30 14.53 8.46
N ILE A 220 22.28 15.38 8.54
CA ILE A 220 21.70 16.03 7.36
C ILE A 220 22.72 16.94 6.69
N ASP A 221 23.44 17.76 7.47
CA ASP A 221 24.44 18.70 6.95
C ASP A 221 25.59 17.97 6.25
N ALA A 222 26.11 16.91 6.86
CA ALA A 222 27.15 16.07 6.25
C ALA A 222 26.69 15.51 4.90
N TYR A 223 25.43 15.04 4.82
CA TYR A 223 24.88 14.57 3.56
C TYR A 223 24.67 15.72 2.55
N MET A 224 24.22 16.87 2.99
CA MET A 224 24.02 18.03 2.12
C MET A 224 25.34 18.49 1.48
N GLU A 225 26.47 18.43 2.20
CA GLU A 225 27.80 18.71 1.64
C GLU A 225 28.19 17.66 0.58
N GLU A 226 28.05 16.36 0.89
CA GLU A 226 28.32 15.30 -0.10
C GLU A 226 27.44 15.45 -1.35
N ARG A 227 26.14 15.81 -1.13
CA ARG A 227 25.17 15.98 -2.21
C ARG A 227 25.55 17.06 -3.20
N LYS A 228 26.27 18.11 -2.81
CA LYS A 228 26.74 19.17 -3.74
C LYS A 228 27.58 18.61 -4.88
N ASN A 229 28.29 17.51 -4.64
CA ASN A 229 29.12 16.84 -5.62
C ASN A 229 28.36 15.84 -6.50
N ARG A 230 27.04 15.70 -6.32
CA ARG A 230 26.19 14.77 -7.08
C ARG A 230 25.30 15.50 -8.06
N VAL A 231 25.32 15.06 -9.31
CA VAL A 231 24.35 15.54 -10.32
C VAL A 231 23.06 14.74 -10.15
N LEU A 232 21.97 15.42 -9.80
CA LEU A 232 20.64 14.81 -9.70
C LEU A 232 19.73 15.32 -10.80
N THR A 233 18.96 14.43 -11.38
CA THR A 233 17.90 14.76 -12.35
C THR A 233 16.78 15.59 -11.69
N ASP A 234 16.41 15.25 -10.44
CA ASP A 234 15.52 16.07 -9.61
C ASP A 234 16.36 16.86 -8.58
N ASN A 235 16.76 18.06 -8.96
CA ASN A 235 17.57 18.95 -8.13
C ASN A 235 16.88 19.40 -6.83
N ARG A 236 15.56 19.29 -6.74
CA ARG A 236 14.80 19.62 -5.53
C ARG A 236 14.86 18.51 -4.49
N ALA A 237 14.99 17.25 -4.92
CA ALA A 237 14.96 16.10 -4.02
C ALA A 237 16.03 16.21 -2.93
N LEU A 238 15.66 16.03 -1.66
CA LEU A 238 16.64 15.95 -0.57
C LEU A 238 17.55 14.73 -0.79
N PHE A 239 16.97 13.54 -0.97
CA PHE A 239 17.73 12.30 -1.14
C PHE A 239 17.75 11.80 -2.58
N GLY A 240 18.97 11.62 -3.11
CA GLY A 240 19.21 11.06 -4.43
C GLY A 240 19.46 9.55 -4.40
N SER A 241 19.07 8.89 -5.48
CA SER A 241 19.46 7.51 -5.75
C SER A 241 20.86 7.44 -6.36
N ARG A 242 21.42 6.23 -6.47
CA ARG A 242 22.70 5.99 -7.14
C ARG A 242 22.71 6.48 -8.61
N ASN A 243 21.57 6.44 -9.28
CA ASN A 243 21.42 6.83 -10.70
C ASN A 243 21.04 8.30 -10.89
N GLY A 244 21.21 9.16 -9.88
CA GLY A 244 20.90 10.58 -9.98
C GLY A 244 19.40 10.95 -9.88
N ASN A 245 18.49 9.99 -9.77
CA ASN A 245 17.08 10.28 -9.57
C ASN A 245 16.76 10.47 -8.08
N ARG A 246 15.58 11.00 -7.78
CA ARG A 246 15.02 10.96 -6.42
C ARG A 246 15.01 9.52 -5.89
N ILE A 247 15.39 9.31 -4.63
CA ILE A 247 15.37 7.98 -4.02
C ILE A 247 13.95 7.41 -4.01
N SER A 248 13.81 6.12 -4.31
CA SER A 248 12.50 5.45 -4.30
C SER A 248 12.17 4.82 -2.94
N VAL A 249 10.87 4.63 -2.66
CA VAL A 249 10.41 3.93 -1.45
C VAL A 249 10.99 2.52 -1.36
N THR A 250 11.13 1.83 -2.49
CA THR A 250 11.75 0.49 -2.56
C THR A 250 13.25 0.54 -2.21
N ALA A 251 13.97 1.56 -2.67
CA ALA A 251 15.38 1.71 -2.33
C ALA A 251 15.58 1.97 -0.82
N VAL A 252 14.73 2.81 -0.22
CA VAL A 252 14.74 3.05 1.22
C VAL A 252 14.36 1.79 2.01
N HIS A 253 13.40 1.01 1.54
CA HIS A 253 13.02 -0.26 2.16
C HIS A 253 14.19 -1.25 2.17
N ARG A 254 14.84 -1.46 1.03
CA ARG A 254 16.02 -2.32 0.91
C ARG A 254 17.21 -1.85 1.77
N LEU A 255 17.34 -0.53 1.95
CA LEU A 255 18.35 0.03 2.84
C LEU A 255 18.13 -0.45 4.28
N VAL A 256 16.89 -0.38 4.78
CA VAL A 256 16.55 -0.82 6.14
C VAL A 256 16.64 -2.34 6.30
N GLU A 257 16.20 -3.12 5.31
CA GLU A 257 16.22 -4.60 5.37
C GLU A 257 17.64 -5.20 5.39
N ARG A 258 18.61 -4.50 4.84
CA ARG A 258 20.00 -4.99 4.77
C ARG A 258 20.81 -4.71 6.03
N ARG A 259 20.25 -4.04 7.01
CA ARG A 259 20.92 -3.62 8.23
C ARG A 259 20.39 -4.37 9.45
#